data_c43cfcbef76b8a7dcdddf107681dd813
#
_entry.id   c43cfcbef76b8a7dcdddf107681dd813
#
_cell.length_a   1.000
_cell.length_b   1.000
_cell.length_c   1.000
_cell.angle_alpha   90.00
_cell.angle_beta   90.00
_cell.angle_gamma   90.00
#
_symmetry.space_group_name_H-M   'P 1'
#
loop_
_entity.id
_entity.type
_entity.pdbx_description
1 polymer ?
#
loop_
_entity_poly.entity_id
_entity_poly.type
_entity_poly.pdbx_seq_one_letter_code
_entity_poly.pdbx_strand_id
1 'polypeptide(L)'
;MNIQKFRDGDELSQAATKKFTEVADQAIRERGRFLVSLSGGSTPMKLYARLASENIDWARVHFFWGDERCVPVDDPGNTYGSMRGILFNKIGTTNIHRVESELEPAQAAQAYAHTLNGFADAPFDFPRFDLVLLGMGDDGHTASLFPGSPVDIETSTIAVTAQYQDRPANRVSLTPKVFNHAREVWFLVTGAGKAETVRSVIKGEKNLEFLPAQRIQPVDGNLVWMIDEAAGKFL
;
A
#
# COMPACT_ATOMS: atom_id res chain seq x y z
N MET A 1 -1.32 5.88 -16.53
CA MET A 1 -1.79 6.54 -15.30
C MET A 1 -3.22 7.01 -15.50
N ASN A 2 -4.12 6.68 -14.58
CA ASN A 2 -5.53 7.07 -14.58
C ASN A 2 -5.85 7.84 -13.28
N ILE A 3 -6.50 9.00 -13.38
CA ILE A 3 -6.88 9.83 -12.22
C ILE A 3 -8.40 9.79 -12.11
N GLN A 4 -8.91 9.37 -10.96
CA GLN A 4 -10.32 9.31 -10.62
C GLN A 4 -10.58 10.27 -9.46
N LYS A 5 -11.44 11.26 -9.67
CA LYS A 5 -11.83 12.25 -8.66
C LYS A 5 -13.18 11.88 -8.05
N PHE A 6 -13.26 12.02 -6.74
CA PHE A 6 -14.45 11.75 -5.93
C PHE A 6 -14.77 12.97 -5.08
N ARG A 7 -16.03 13.19 -4.79
CA ARG A 7 -16.47 14.31 -3.97
C ARG A 7 -15.79 14.35 -2.60
N ASP A 8 -15.67 13.19 -1.96
CA ASP A 8 -15.11 13.04 -0.62
C ASP A 8 -14.50 11.63 -0.40
N GLY A 9 -13.90 11.42 0.77
CA GLY A 9 -13.29 10.15 1.12
C GLY A 9 -14.29 8.99 1.28
N ASP A 10 -15.57 9.24 1.49
CA ASP A 10 -16.58 8.19 1.61
C ASP A 10 -16.99 7.69 0.22
N GLU A 11 -17.18 8.57 -0.75
CA GLU A 11 -17.42 8.19 -2.15
C GLU A 11 -16.21 7.47 -2.74
N LEU A 12 -14.98 7.97 -2.48
CA LEU A 12 -13.75 7.30 -2.84
C LEU A 12 -13.71 5.87 -2.28
N SER A 13 -13.98 5.72 -0.99
CA SER A 13 -13.96 4.42 -0.32
C SER A 13 -14.99 3.46 -0.90
N GLN A 14 -16.20 3.94 -1.24
CA GLN A 14 -17.23 3.13 -1.88
C GLN A 14 -16.82 2.67 -3.27
N ALA A 15 -16.27 3.55 -4.09
CA ALA A 15 -15.77 3.21 -5.42
C ALA A 15 -14.58 2.25 -5.36
N ALA A 16 -13.65 2.47 -4.41
CA ALA A 16 -12.51 1.58 -4.18
C ALA A 16 -12.96 0.19 -3.72
N THR A 17 -14.00 0.08 -2.88
CA THR A 17 -14.57 -1.21 -2.45
C THR A 17 -15.10 -1.99 -3.64
N LYS A 18 -15.93 -1.37 -4.47
CA LYS A 18 -16.48 -2.02 -5.67
C LYS A 18 -15.36 -2.51 -6.60
N LYS A 19 -14.41 -1.63 -6.90
CA LYS A 19 -13.27 -1.99 -7.78
C LYS A 19 -12.38 -3.08 -7.16
N PHE A 20 -12.16 -3.07 -5.85
CA PHE A 20 -11.41 -4.12 -5.15
C PHE A 20 -12.08 -5.48 -5.32
N THR A 21 -13.40 -5.56 -5.13
CA THR A 21 -14.17 -6.80 -5.32
C THR A 21 -14.04 -7.31 -6.76
N GLU A 22 -14.17 -6.43 -7.76
CA GLU A 22 -14.03 -6.78 -9.19
C GLU A 22 -12.62 -7.34 -9.49
N VAL A 23 -11.56 -6.68 -9.00
CA VAL A 23 -10.16 -7.12 -9.21
C VAL A 23 -9.88 -8.42 -8.48
N ALA A 24 -10.38 -8.59 -7.25
CA ALA A 24 -10.24 -9.82 -6.48
C ALA A 24 -10.91 -10.99 -7.20
N ASP A 25 -12.14 -10.83 -7.64
CA ASP A 25 -12.89 -11.87 -8.38
C ASP A 25 -12.19 -12.24 -9.69
N GLN A 26 -11.69 -11.24 -10.42
CA GLN A 26 -10.94 -11.48 -11.65
C GLN A 26 -9.65 -12.25 -11.37
N ALA A 27 -8.86 -11.83 -10.38
CA ALA A 27 -7.61 -12.51 -10.01
C ALA A 27 -7.85 -13.96 -9.58
N ILE A 28 -8.87 -14.20 -8.78
CA ILE A 28 -9.25 -15.54 -8.30
C ILE A 28 -9.67 -16.42 -9.48
N ARG A 29 -10.47 -15.91 -10.43
CA ARG A 29 -10.89 -16.68 -11.63
C ARG A 29 -9.71 -17.02 -12.55
N GLU A 30 -8.80 -16.07 -12.76
CA GLU A 30 -7.71 -16.22 -13.74
C GLU A 30 -6.49 -16.94 -13.17
N ARG A 31 -6.19 -16.75 -11.88
CA ARG A 31 -4.95 -17.20 -11.24
C ARG A 31 -5.16 -18.07 -10.00
N GLY A 32 -6.42 -18.34 -9.63
CA GLY A 32 -6.78 -19.17 -8.48
C GLY A 32 -6.58 -18.49 -7.11
N ARG A 33 -6.03 -17.29 -7.07
CA ARG A 33 -5.76 -16.50 -5.84
C ARG A 33 -5.70 -15.01 -6.15
N PHE A 34 -5.82 -14.20 -5.11
CA PHE A 34 -5.63 -12.75 -5.17
C PHE A 34 -4.56 -12.33 -4.18
N LEU A 35 -3.47 -11.73 -4.65
CA LEU A 35 -2.36 -11.23 -3.83
C LEU A 35 -2.47 -9.71 -3.70
N VAL A 36 -2.73 -9.22 -2.50
CA VAL A 36 -2.89 -7.79 -2.26
C VAL A 36 -1.93 -7.26 -1.21
N SER A 37 -1.25 -6.14 -1.52
CA SER A 37 -0.44 -5.38 -0.57
C SER A 37 -1.25 -4.21 -0.02
N LEU A 38 -1.42 -4.17 1.29
CA LEU A 38 -2.20 -3.18 2.02
C LEU A 38 -1.32 -2.02 2.49
N SER A 39 -1.94 -0.86 2.70
CA SER A 39 -1.30 0.30 3.35
C SER A 39 -2.05 0.74 4.60
N GLY A 40 -1.34 1.40 5.51
CA GLY A 40 -1.94 2.09 6.65
C GLY A 40 -2.53 3.46 6.29
N GLY A 41 -3.12 4.10 7.29
CA GLY A 41 -3.67 5.46 7.17
C GLY A 41 -5.20 5.49 7.16
N SER A 42 -5.75 6.69 7.42
CA SER A 42 -7.19 6.87 7.61
C SER A 42 -8.03 6.56 6.35
N THR A 43 -7.50 6.87 5.18
CA THR A 43 -8.22 6.65 3.91
C THR A 43 -8.39 5.15 3.61
N PRO A 44 -7.34 4.30 3.63
CA PRO A 44 -7.49 2.87 3.44
C PRO A 44 -8.32 2.19 4.53
N MET A 45 -8.29 2.67 5.79
CA MET A 45 -9.09 2.07 6.87
C MET A 45 -10.59 2.14 6.59
N LYS A 46 -11.09 3.19 5.92
CA LYS A 46 -12.49 3.27 5.49
C LYS A 46 -12.83 2.20 4.45
N LEU A 47 -11.93 1.95 3.51
CA LEU A 47 -12.05 0.87 2.53
C LEU A 47 -12.13 -0.49 3.24
N TYR A 48 -11.20 -0.78 4.16
CA TYR A 48 -11.18 -2.07 4.87
C TYR A 48 -12.43 -2.32 5.71
N ALA A 49 -12.98 -1.27 6.33
CA ALA A 49 -14.23 -1.38 7.06
C ALA A 49 -15.43 -1.78 6.17
N ARG A 50 -15.46 -1.28 4.92
CA ARG A 50 -16.48 -1.64 3.92
C ARG A 50 -16.27 -3.04 3.37
N LEU A 51 -15.02 -3.41 3.04
CA LEU A 51 -14.65 -4.74 2.54
C LEU A 51 -15.08 -5.87 3.47
N ALA A 52 -15.12 -5.63 4.78
CA ALA A 52 -15.55 -6.61 5.77
C ALA A 52 -17.00 -7.12 5.57
N SER A 53 -17.82 -6.42 4.76
CA SER A 53 -19.19 -6.80 4.43
C SER A 53 -19.37 -7.30 3.01
N GLU A 54 -18.29 -7.34 2.22
CA GLU A 54 -18.35 -7.78 0.82
C GLU A 54 -18.28 -9.30 0.71
N ASN A 55 -18.94 -9.83 -0.32
CA ASN A 55 -18.93 -11.25 -0.63
C ASN A 55 -17.77 -11.61 -1.55
N ILE A 56 -16.57 -11.75 -0.98
CA ILE A 56 -15.35 -12.16 -1.67
C ILE A 56 -14.95 -13.55 -1.17
N ASP A 57 -14.37 -14.40 -2.02
CA ASP A 57 -13.78 -15.67 -1.59
C ASP A 57 -12.48 -15.43 -0.80
N TRP A 58 -12.64 -15.03 0.47
CA TRP A 58 -11.54 -14.68 1.36
C TRP A 58 -10.54 -15.79 1.59
N ALA A 59 -10.93 -17.04 1.36
CA ALA A 59 -10.02 -18.19 1.46
C ALA A 59 -8.93 -18.18 0.37
N ARG A 60 -9.14 -17.42 -0.70
CA ARG A 60 -8.19 -17.27 -1.82
C ARG A 60 -7.52 -15.89 -1.86
N VAL A 61 -7.78 -15.04 -0.89
CA VAL A 61 -7.13 -13.72 -0.77
C VAL A 61 -5.95 -13.83 0.19
N HIS A 62 -4.78 -13.39 -0.26
CA HIS A 62 -3.56 -13.33 0.53
C HIS A 62 -3.19 -11.88 0.77
N PHE A 63 -3.07 -11.50 2.04
CA PHE A 63 -2.82 -10.14 2.48
C PHE A 63 -1.36 -9.93 2.87
N PHE A 64 -0.76 -8.89 2.31
CA PHE A 64 0.60 -8.42 2.56
C PHE A 64 0.56 -6.94 2.93
N TRP A 65 1.70 -6.37 3.35
CA TRP A 65 1.84 -4.95 3.72
C TRP A 65 2.85 -4.25 2.83
N GLY A 66 2.50 -3.05 2.36
CA GLY A 66 3.42 -2.17 1.63
C GLY A 66 4.50 -1.61 2.54
N ASP A 67 4.13 -1.32 3.79
CA ASP A 67 5.03 -0.96 4.88
C ASP A 67 4.40 -1.28 6.23
N GLU A 68 5.24 -1.41 7.25
CA GLU A 68 4.79 -1.58 8.64
C GLU A 68 5.79 -0.91 9.61
N ARG A 69 5.28 -0.45 10.75
CA ARG A 69 6.09 0.10 11.84
C ARG A 69 6.59 -1.03 12.72
N CYS A 70 7.89 -1.00 13.06
CA CYS A 70 8.50 -1.97 13.95
C CYS A 70 8.13 -1.65 15.41
N VAL A 71 6.90 -1.99 15.74
CA VAL A 71 6.31 -1.89 17.08
C VAL A 71 5.45 -3.12 17.36
N PRO A 72 5.17 -3.46 18.63
CA PRO A 72 4.28 -4.56 18.98
C PRO A 72 2.91 -4.47 18.28
N VAL A 73 2.30 -5.62 18.03
CA VAL A 73 0.98 -5.68 17.34
C VAL A 73 -0.11 -4.90 18.05
N ASP A 74 -0.05 -4.81 19.38
CA ASP A 74 -1.04 -4.08 20.17
C ASP A 74 -0.75 -2.57 20.29
N ASP A 75 0.37 -2.10 19.74
CA ASP A 75 0.68 -0.67 19.67
C ASP A 75 -0.25 0.01 18.64
N PRO A 76 -0.83 1.19 18.96
CA PRO A 76 -1.68 1.94 18.03
C PRO A 76 -1.00 2.30 16.70
N GLY A 77 0.33 2.37 16.69
CA GLY A 77 1.12 2.60 15.49
C GLY A 77 1.21 1.38 14.57
N ASN A 78 0.87 0.18 15.03
CA ASN A 78 0.93 -1.03 14.22
C ASN A 78 -0.27 -1.12 13.26
N THR A 79 0.02 -1.21 11.97
CA THR A 79 -1.00 -1.21 10.92
C THR A 79 -1.82 -2.49 10.91
N TYR A 80 -1.17 -3.65 11.03
CA TYR A 80 -1.86 -4.94 11.11
C TYR A 80 -2.76 -4.99 12.35
N GLY A 81 -2.25 -4.59 13.52
CA GLY A 81 -3.02 -4.54 14.77
C GLY A 81 -4.30 -3.72 14.63
N SER A 82 -4.19 -2.53 14.00
CA SER A 82 -5.33 -1.64 13.72
C SER A 82 -6.36 -2.27 12.77
N MET A 83 -5.93 -3.15 11.85
CA MET A 83 -6.83 -3.81 10.89
C MET A 83 -7.55 -5.03 11.46
N ARG A 84 -7.04 -5.66 12.53
CA ARG A 84 -7.60 -6.90 13.08
C ARG A 84 -9.10 -6.82 13.34
N GLY A 85 -9.54 -5.83 14.10
CA GLY A 85 -10.97 -5.66 14.44
C GLY A 85 -11.82 -5.10 13.31
N ILE A 86 -11.20 -4.36 12.38
CA ILE A 86 -11.89 -3.69 11.27
C ILE A 86 -12.22 -4.69 10.15
N LEU A 87 -11.27 -5.55 9.79
CA LEU A 87 -11.35 -6.46 8.65
C LEU A 87 -11.17 -7.92 9.06
N PHE A 88 -9.97 -8.30 9.52
CA PHE A 88 -9.56 -9.71 9.56
C PHE A 88 -10.42 -10.60 10.46
N ASN A 89 -10.78 -10.14 11.64
CA ASN A 89 -11.66 -10.90 12.56
C ASN A 89 -13.07 -11.09 11.98
N LYS A 90 -13.52 -10.22 11.08
CA LYS A 90 -14.85 -10.29 10.48
C LYS A 90 -14.91 -11.25 9.29
N ILE A 91 -13.84 -11.27 8.48
CA ILE A 91 -13.78 -12.14 7.29
C ILE A 91 -13.21 -13.53 7.59
N GLY A 92 -12.63 -13.75 8.78
CA GLY A 92 -12.16 -15.06 9.26
C GLY A 92 -11.00 -15.65 8.44
N THR A 93 -10.21 -14.83 7.73
CA THR A 93 -9.08 -15.32 6.94
C THR A 93 -7.85 -15.61 7.77
N THR A 94 -7.07 -16.61 7.36
CA THR A 94 -5.75 -16.93 7.93
C THR A 94 -4.60 -16.62 6.95
N ASN A 95 -4.91 -16.21 5.72
CA ASN A 95 -3.90 -15.89 4.70
C ASN A 95 -3.31 -14.50 4.91
N ILE A 96 -2.73 -14.27 6.07
CA ILE A 96 -2.18 -12.99 6.54
C ILE A 96 -0.66 -13.10 6.62
N HIS A 97 0.04 -12.42 5.73
CA HIS A 97 1.49 -12.42 5.60
C HIS A 97 2.03 -11.06 6.06
N ARG A 98 1.96 -10.83 7.37
CA ARG A 98 2.38 -9.57 7.97
C ARG A 98 3.90 -9.45 8.10
N VAL A 99 4.38 -8.23 8.25
CA VAL A 99 5.73 -7.98 8.74
C VAL A 99 5.83 -8.41 10.20
N GLU A 100 6.90 -9.13 10.58
CA GLU A 100 7.22 -9.46 11.96
C GLU A 100 7.79 -8.23 12.68
N SER A 101 6.90 -7.29 12.99
CA SER A 101 7.21 -5.95 13.48
C SER A 101 7.77 -5.89 14.89
N GLU A 102 7.78 -7.03 15.58
CA GLU A 102 8.38 -7.23 16.90
C GLU A 102 9.90 -7.46 16.83
N LEU A 103 10.42 -7.77 15.64
CA LEU A 103 11.86 -7.94 15.39
C LEU A 103 12.55 -6.59 15.21
N GLU A 104 13.88 -6.60 15.35
CA GLU A 104 14.70 -5.46 14.93
C GLU A 104 14.50 -5.16 13.44
N PRO A 105 14.49 -3.90 13.01
CA PRO A 105 14.07 -3.51 11.66
C PRO A 105 14.77 -4.26 10.52
N ALA A 106 16.08 -4.48 10.63
CA ALA A 106 16.82 -5.21 9.60
C ALA A 106 16.44 -6.69 9.54
N GLN A 107 16.20 -7.31 10.71
CA GLN A 107 15.74 -8.69 10.79
C GLN A 107 14.31 -8.83 10.28
N ALA A 108 13.42 -7.90 10.65
CA ALA A 108 12.04 -7.85 10.15
C ALA A 108 11.98 -7.71 8.62
N ALA A 109 12.83 -6.85 8.04
CA ALA A 109 12.93 -6.69 6.58
C ALA A 109 13.39 -7.97 5.90
N GLN A 110 14.40 -8.66 6.45
CA GLN A 110 14.89 -9.93 5.91
C GLN A 110 13.84 -11.05 6.03
N ALA A 111 13.17 -11.17 7.17
CA ALA A 111 12.10 -12.14 7.38
C ALA A 111 10.94 -11.91 6.41
N TYR A 112 10.59 -10.63 6.17
CA TYR A 112 9.54 -10.28 5.23
C TYR A 112 9.94 -10.57 3.77
N ALA A 113 11.20 -10.32 3.38
CA ALA A 113 11.72 -10.73 2.07
C ALA A 113 11.61 -12.25 1.87
N HIS A 114 11.92 -13.03 2.91
CA HIS A 114 11.76 -14.50 2.87
C HIS A 114 10.28 -14.90 2.68
N THR A 115 9.37 -14.25 3.38
CA THR A 115 7.92 -14.46 3.22
C THR A 115 7.48 -14.18 1.78
N LEU A 116 7.92 -13.06 1.18
CA LEU A 116 7.62 -12.71 -0.20
C LEU A 116 8.18 -13.73 -1.19
N ASN A 117 9.38 -14.24 -0.95
CA ASN A 117 10.01 -15.26 -1.80
C ASN A 117 9.19 -16.54 -1.88
N GLY A 118 8.47 -16.92 -0.83
CA GLY A 118 7.52 -18.05 -0.83
C GLY A 118 6.35 -17.91 -1.80
N PHE A 119 6.11 -16.70 -2.34
CA PHE A 119 5.08 -16.38 -3.33
C PHE A 119 5.67 -15.86 -4.64
N ALA A 120 6.98 -15.99 -4.83
CA ALA A 120 7.71 -15.40 -5.93
C ALA A 120 7.24 -15.88 -7.30
N ASP A 121 7.26 -14.98 -8.26
CA ASP A 121 7.08 -15.27 -9.69
C ASP A 121 8.43 -15.07 -10.40
N ALA A 122 9.00 -16.14 -10.91
CA ALA A 122 10.29 -16.04 -11.62
C ALA A 122 10.25 -15.00 -12.75
N PRO A 123 11.31 -14.20 -12.97
CA PRO A 123 12.66 -14.31 -12.40
C PRO A 123 12.88 -13.57 -11.08
N PHE A 124 11.83 -13.07 -10.44
CA PHE A 124 11.92 -12.26 -9.22
C PHE A 124 11.93 -13.14 -7.96
N ASP A 125 12.39 -12.57 -6.86
CA ASP A 125 12.38 -13.12 -5.51
C ASP A 125 11.19 -12.60 -4.67
N PHE A 126 10.15 -12.09 -5.34
CA PHE A 126 8.92 -11.57 -4.75
C PHE A 126 7.71 -11.85 -5.67
N PRO A 127 6.47 -11.82 -5.15
CA PRO A 127 5.27 -12.04 -5.96
C PRO A 127 4.96 -10.85 -6.87
N ARG A 128 4.38 -11.12 -8.02
CA ARG A 128 3.68 -10.10 -8.80
C ARG A 128 2.30 -9.87 -8.16
N PHE A 129 2.18 -8.83 -7.34
CA PHE A 129 0.91 -8.48 -6.73
C PHE A 129 -0.18 -8.20 -7.75
N ASP A 130 -1.39 -8.68 -7.49
CA ASP A 130 -2.57 -8.33 -8.30
C ASP A 130 -2.99 -6.89 -8.02
N LEU A 131 -2.87 -6.46 -6.74
CA LEU A 131 -3.16 -5.10 -6.32
C LEU A 131 -2.19 -4.65 -5.23
N VAL A 132 -1.69 -3.43 -5.39
CA VAL A 132 -0.98 -2.69 -4.34
C VAL A 132 -1.80 -1.45 -4.00
N LEU A 133 -2.11 -1.29 -2.72
CA LEU A 133 -2.73 -0.07 -2.18
C LEU A 133 -1.64 0.81 -1.56
N LEU A 134 -1.61 2.08 -1.93
CA LEU A 134 -0.67 3.06 -1.42
C LEU A 134 -1.42 4.31 -0.93
N GLY A 135 -0.90 4.91 0.13
CA GLY A 135 -1.18 6.28 0.51
C GLY A 135 -0.08 7.22 0.02
N MET A 136 -0.27 8.51 0.24
CA MET A 136 0.76 9.53 0.04
C MET A 136 0.78 10.49 1.23
N GLY A 137 1.98 10.81 1.73
CA GLY A 137 2.19 11.86 2.72
C GLY A 137 2.01 13.25 2.15
N ASP A 138 1.96 14.25 3.01
CA ASP A 138 1.96 15.67 2.65
C ASP A 138 3.33 16.15 2.13
N ASP A 139 4.39 15.39 2.41
CA ASP A 139 5.75 15.56 1.90
C ASP A 139 6.05 14.73 0.62
N GLY A 140 5.08 13.98 0.10
CA GLY A 140 5.22 13.15 -1.10
C GLY A 140 5.81 11.77 -0.86
N HIS A 141 6.00 11.34 0.42
CA HIS A 141 6.37 9.95 0.70
C HIS A 141 5.23 8.98 0.36
N THR A 142 5.58 7.74 0.04
CA THR A 142 4.64 6.63 -0.07
C THR A 142 5.21 5.39 0.58
N ALA A 143 4.36 4.52 1.16
CA ALA A 143 4.80 3.47 2.05
C ALA A 143 5.75 4.07 3.11
N SER A 144 6.97 3.52 3.27
CA SER A 144 8.01 4.16 4.08
C SER A 144 9.21 4.62 3.24
N LEU A 145 8.95 5.05 2.01
CA LEU A 145 9.92 5.72 1.13
C LEU A 145 9.80 7.23 1.35
N PHE A 146 10.68 7.81 2.14
CA PHE A 146 10.68 9.22 2.49
C PHE A 146 11.56 10.08 1.58
N PRO A 147 11.32 11.41 1.50
CA PRO A 147 12.24 12.34 0.85
C PRO A 147 13.69 12.16 1.34
N GLY A 148 14.65 12.15 0.40
CA GLY A 148 16.06 11.89 0.68
C GLY A 148 16.44 10.41 0.86
N SER A 149 15.47 9.47 0.83
CA SER A 149 15.80 8.04 0.82
C SER A 149 16.46 7.64 -0.51
N PRO A 150 17.31 6.59 -0.54
CA PRO A 150 17.93 6.09 -1.77
C PRO A 150 16.90 5.87 -2.88
N VAL A 151 17.23 6.26 -4.11
CA VAL A 151 16.35 6.10 -5.27
C VAL A 151 16.53 4.70 -5.88
N ASP A 152 17.76 4.26 -6.01
CA ASP A 152 18.12 2.98 -6.62
C ASP A 152 18.15 1.88 -5.54
N ILE A 153 17.01 1.21 -5.36
CA ILE A 153 16.85 0.14 -4.38
C ILE A 153 16.61 -1.17 -5.11
N GLU A 154 17.55 -2.10 -5.00
CA GLU A 154 17.51 -3.39 -5.72
C GLU A 154 16.88 -4.53 -4.90
N THR A 155 16.69 -4.37 -3.60
CA THR A 155 16.04 -5.36 -2.73
C THR A 155 14.53 -5.26 -2.78
N SER A 156 13.82 -6.35 -2.45
CA SER A 156 12.35 -6.36 -2.35
C SER A 156 11.83 -5.64 -1.11
N THR A 157 12.63 -5.63 -0.04
CA THR A 157 12.30 -4.99 1.26
C THR A 157 13.46 -4.16 1.76
N ILE A 158 13.16 -3.13 2.54
CA ILE A 158 14.16 -2.33 3.28
C ILE A 158 13.71 -2.06 4.71
N ALA A 159 14.68 -1.96 5.61
CA ALA A 159 14.51 -1.33 6.91
C ALA A 159 14.70 0.19 6.76
N VAL A 160 13.82 0.95 7.37
CA VAL A 160 13.84 2.42 7.30
C VAL A 160 13.76 2.99 8.71
N THR A 161 14.57 4.01 8.99
CA THR A 161 14.42 4.86 10.18
C THR A 161 14.17 6.29 9.72
N ALA A 162 12.95 6.79 9.94
CA ALA A 162 12.55 8.12 9.52
C ALA A 162 11.59 8.75 10.54
N GLN A 163 11.89 9.99 10.95
CA GLN A 163 11.00 10.78 11.78
C GLN A 163 9.92 11.42 10.90
N TYR A 164 8.67 11.10 11.18
CA TYR A 164 7.52 11.69 10.49
C TYR A 164 6.35 11.84 11.45
N GLN A 165 6.04 13.09 11.81
CA GLN A 165 5.05 13.38 12.84
C GLN A 165 5.41 12.64 14.16
N ASP A 166 4.43 12.32 15.01
CA ASP A 166 4.62 11.55 16.24
C ASP A 166 4.48 10.04 16.03
N ARG A 167 4.93 9.53 14.86
CA ARG A 167 4.80 8.11 14.50
C ARG A 167 6.09 7.34 14.75
N PRO A 168 6.00 6.02 15.00
CA PRO A 168 7.20 5.19 15.16
C PRO A 168 8.16 5.36 13.98
N ALA A 169 9.43 5.61 14.30
CA ALA A 169 10.45 5.91 13.31
C ALA A 169 10.96 4.68 12.55
N ASN A 170 11.09 3.56 13.27
CA ASN A 170 11.58 2.31 12.69
C ASN A 170 10.48 1.58 11.92
N ARG A 171 10.77 1.20 10.67
CA ARG A 171 9.80 0.63 9.75
C ARG A 171 10.43 -0.39 8.81
N VAL A 172 9.61 -1.27 8.26
CA VAL A 172 9.94 -2.09 7.09
C VAL A 172 9.06 -1.62 5.94
N SER A 173 9.63 -1.54 4.75
CA SER A 173 8.90 -1.16 3.53
C SER A 173 9.22 -2.10 2.38
N LEU A 174 8.22 -2.38 1.55
CA LEU A 174 8.44 -2.80 0.18
C LEU A 174 9.08 -1.66 -0.62
N THR A 175 9.70 -2.00 -1.74
CA THR A 175 10.48 -1.06 -2.56
C THR A 175 9.78 -0.75 -3.87
N PRO A 176 10.19 0.30 -4.60
CA PRO A 176 9.68 0.58 -5.94
C PRO A 176 9.83 -0.60 -6.90
N LYS A 177 10.87 -1.43 -6.71
CA LYS A 177 11.07 -2.67 -7.47
C LYS A 177 9.85 -3.60 -7.39
N VAL A 178 9.31 -3.80 -6.19
CA VAL A 178 8.12 -4.64 -5.96
C VAL A 178 6.85 -3.94 -6.46
N PHE A 179 6.66 -2.68 -6.08
CA PHE A 179 5.45 -1.93 -6.45
C PHE A 179 5.28 -1.79 -7.96
N ASN A 180 6.39 -1.57 -8.70
CA ASN A 180 6.35 -1.36 -10.14
C ASN A 180 6.16 -2.66 -10.96
N HIS A 181 6.22 -3.83 -10.33
CA HIS A 181 5.89 -5.09 -10.96
C HIS A 181 4.44 -5.55 -10.67
N ALA A 182 3.68 -4.81 -9.87
CA ALA A 182 2.28 -5.10 -9.61
C ALA A 182 1.41 -4.93 -10.87
N ARG A 183 0.31 -5.68 -10.95
CA ARG A 183 -0.70 -5.58 -12.02
C ARG A 183 -1.52 -4.30 -11.90
N GLU A 184 -1.89 -3.96 -10.67
CA GLU A 184 -2.56 -2.70 -10.34
C GLU A 184 -1.91 -2.04 -9.12
N VAL A 185 -1.69 -0.73 -9.20
CA VAL A 185 -1.28 0.11 -8.08
C VAL A 185 -2.28 1.25 -7.92
N TRP A 186 -2.89 1.36 -6.75
CA TRP A 186 -3.83 2.45 -6.46
C TRP A 186 -3.29 3.33 -5.35
N PHE A 187 -3.16 4.61 -5.64
CA PHE A 187 -3.01 5.64 -4.63
C PHE A 187 -4.38 6.06 -4.13
N LEU A 188 -4.59 5.98 -2.81
CA LEU A 188 -5.80 6.44 -2.12
C LEU A 188 -5.45 7.70 -1.35
N VAL A 189 -5.83 8.87 -1.85
CA VAL A 189 -5.39 10.16 -1.30
C VAL A 189 -6.57 11.09 -1.06
N THR A 190 -6.74 11.53 0.20
CA THR A 190 -7.80 12.43 0.61
C THR A 190 -7.27 13.61 1.41
N GLY A 191 -7.96 14.74 1.33
CA GLY A 191 -7.75 15.90 2.18
C GLY A 191 -6.95 17.03 1.55
N ALA A 192 -7.38 18.27 1.84
CA ALA A 192 -6.84 19.50 1.27
C ALA A 192 -5.34 19.72 1.55
N GLY A 193 -4.83 19.24 2.69
CA GLY A 193 -3.41 19.35 3.05
C GLY A 193 -2.45 18.63 2.09
N LYS A 194 -2.99 17.78 1.20
CA LYS A 194 -2.21 17.03 0.21
C LYS A 194 -2.25 17.63 -1.20
N ALA A 195 -3.08 18.66 -1.43
CA ALA A 195 -3.39 19.17 -2.77
C ALA A 195 -2.17 19.66 -3.55
N GLU A 196 -1.27 20.40 -2.91
CA GLU A 196 -0.03 20.89 -3.54
C GLU A 196 0.91 19.75 -3.88
N THR A 197 1.06 18.80 -2.97
CA THR A 197 1.94 17.64 -3.17
C THR A 197 1.38 16.70 -4.23
N VAL A 198 0.06 16.47 -4.27
CA VAL A 198 -0.61 15.72 -5.34
C VAL A 198 -0.32 16.37 -6.70
N ARG A 199 -0.44 17.69 -6.81
CA ARG A 199 -0.10 18.43 -8.03
C ARG A 199 1.37 18.24 -8.40
N SER A 200 2.27 18.39 -7.43
CA SER A 200 3.72 18.27 -7.67
C SER A 200 4.10 16.86 -8.12
N VAL A 201 3.53 15.83 -7.51
CA VAL A 201 3.78 14.43 -7.87
C VAL A 201 3.24 14.08 -9.25
N ILE A 202 2.03 14.54 -9.60
CA ILE A 202 1.33 14.12 -10.83
C ILE A 202 1.70 14.99 -12.04
N LYS A 203 1.85 16.31 -11.83
CA LYS A 203 2.08 17.29 -12.91
C LYS A 203 3.42 18.02 -12.84
N GLY A 204 4.11 17.93 -11.70
CA GLY A 204 5.39 18.63 -11.50
C GLY A 204 6.53 17.94 -12.24
N GLU A 205 7.68 18.60 -12.22
CA GLU A 205 8.92 18.03 -12.73
C GLU A 205 9.33 16.78 -11.96
N LYS A 206 10.05 15.89 -12.63
CA LYS A 206 10.51 14.64 -12.03
C LYS A 206 11.56 14.93 -10.94
N ASN A 207 11.25 14.58 -9.72
CA ASN A 207 12.10 14.73 -8.55
C ASN A 207 12.00 13.49 -7.65
N LEU A 208 12.65 12.41 -8.10
CA LEU A 208 12.54 11.10 -7.44
C LEU A 208 13.15 11.07 -6.05
N GLU A 209 14.08 11.98 -5.75
CA GLU A 209 14.73 12.08 -4.45
C GLU A 209 13.76 12.67 -3.41
N PHE A 210 13.07 13.76 -3.76
CA PHE A 210 12.22 14.51 -2.81
C PHE A 210 10.72 14.26 -2.96
N LEU A 211 10.29 13.57 -4.02
CA LEU A 211 8.91 13.14 -4.22
C LEU A 211 8.84 11.61 -4.47
N PRO A 212 9.05 10.78 -3.44
CA PRO A 212 9.13 9.33 -3.59
C PRO A 212 7.92 8.68 -4.26
N ALA A 213 6.71 9.26 -4.13
CA ALA A 213 5.53 8.77 -4.83
C ALA A 213 5.70 8.78 -6.38
N GLN A 214 6.58 9.64 -6.93
CA GLN A 214 6.90 9.63 -8.37
C GLN A 214 7.72 8.40 -8.81
N ARG A 215 8.33 7.66 -7.87
CA ARG A 215 9.06 6.41 -8.15
C ARG A 215 8.12 5.27 -8.53
N ILE A 216 6.82 5.41 -8.23
CA ILE A 216 5.83 4.36 -8.46
C ILE A 216 5.26 4.53 -9.85
N GLN A 217 5.78 3.71 -10.76
CA GLN A 217 5.40 3.68 -12.18
C GLN A 217 5.42 2.24 -12.67
N PRO A 218 4.29 1.52 -12.56
CA PRO A 218 4.23 0.13 -12.97
C PRO A 218 4.71 -0.09 -14.40
N VAL A 219 5.56 -1.11 -14.59
CA VAL A 219 6.23 -1.40 -15.88
C VAL A 219 5.21 -1.80 -16.95
N ASP A 220 4.32 -2.71 -16.60
CA ASP A 220 3.26 -3.24 -17.47
C ASP A 220 1.89 -3.33 -16.76
N GLY A 221 1.78 -2.72 -15.60
CA GLY A 221 0.58 -2.64 -14.79
C GLY A 221 -0.15 -1.30 -14.93
N ASN A 222 -1.27 -1.18 -14.23
CA ASN A 222 -2.08 0.02 -14.18
C ASN A 222 -1.76 0.85 -12.94
N LEU A 223 -1.55 2.16 -13.12
CA LEU A 223 -1.45 3.12 -12.03
C LEU A 223 -2.74 3.96 -11.97
N VAL A 224 -3.43 3.90 -10.85
CA VAL A 224 -4.68 4.62 -10.60
C VAL A 224 -4.50 5.54 -9.39
N TRP A 225 -4.82 6.80 -9.57
CA TRP A 225 -4.93 7.77 -8.48
C TRP A 225 -6.41 7.97 -8.16
N MET A 226 -6.85 7.49 -7.01
CA MET A 226 -8.18 7.73 -6.45
C MET A 226 -8.05 8.86 -5.44
N ILE A 227 -8.59 10.02 -5.76
CA ILE A 227 -8.40 11.25 -4.98
C ILE A 227 -9.74 11.93 -4.71
N ASP A 228 -9.91 12.52 -3.53
CA ASP A 228 -11.07 13.38 -3.30
C ASP A 228 -10.87 14.78 -3.93
N GLU A 229 -11.96 15.54 -4.07
CA GLU A 229 -11.92 16.89 -4.64
C GLU A 229 -10.96 17.81 -3.86
N ALA A 230 -10.85 17.62 -2.54
CA ALA A 230 -10.00 18.43 -1.70
C ALA A 230 -8.50 18.17 -1.99
N ALA A 231 -8.08 16.91 -2.14
CA ALA A 231 -6.71 16.54 -2.53
C ALA A 231 -6.44 16.86 -4.01
N GLY A 232 -7.46 16.76 -4.86
CA GLY A 232 -7.37 17.03 -6.30
C GLY A 232 -7.59 18.48 -6.70
N LYS A 233 -7.58 19.43 -5.75
CA LYS A 233 -7.95 20.84 -5.99
C LYS A 233 -7.13 21.53 -7.08
N PHE A 234 -5.87 21.16 -7.26
CA PHE A 234 -4.94 21.77 -8.20
C PHE A 234 -4.61 20.91 -9.44
N LEU A 235 -5.39 19.85 -9.68
CA LEU A 235 -5.25 18.97 -10.85
C LEU A 235 -6.12 19.38 -12.05
#